data_a421440fbcdf575f83254795b9ad246d
#
_entry.id   a421440fbcdf575f83254795b9ad246d
#
_cell.length_a   1.000
_cell.length_b   1.000
_cell.length_c   1.000
_cell.angle_alpha   90.00
_cell.angle_beta   90.00
_cell.angle_gamma   90.00
#
_symmetry.space_group_name_H-M   'P 1'
#
loop_
_entity.id
_entity.type
_entity.pdbx_description
1 polymer ?
#
loop_
_entity_poly.entity_id
_entity_poly.type
_entity_poly.pdbx_seq_one_letter_code
_entity_poly.pdbx_strand_id
1 'polypeptide(L)'
;MNSNVIRTSLCVIAIALSAGSFYTVTAHQPSTSEVANAAGVPGGQVDLTYAAEKALPAVVHIKFVQNSKVTTVDVQSDPFGDFFDPFGFFGNPNGGNRQRQVQTPKREGAGSGVIISSDGYIVTNNHVVEGADELTVTLNDNREFSARIIGLDKNTDLALIKVNGKDLPTLPIGDSEKLKVGEWVIAVGNPFNLNSTVTAGIVSAKARSLYANGVESFIQTDAAINAGNSGGALVNTQGELVGINAMLYSQTGSYSGYGFAIPTTIMNKVVNDLKEYGTVQRAVLAIQGQDVHNYIDAQKAKGNEVDLGTNDGVYIAKVEEGGAGEEAGLQEGDVITNIDNRKVTKMAELQEFLASKRPGDKVKVTYLRKKAKHEKTVTLKNAQGNTSVVKNADLDVLGATFKEVTDTQKKDLNINYGLEVMKVSDGAFKEAGIAKGFIIQRANEQAVKSVEDLEKVVKDASTSKEPVVYIQGLYPTGKKKYFAVTLSE
;
A
#
# COMPACT_ATOMS: atom_id res chain seq x y z
N MET A 1 70.58 28.21 47.14
CA MET A 1 69.63 27.07 47.28
C MET A 1 69.70 26.21 46.01
N ASN A 2 70.11 24.97 46.13
CA ASN A 2 70.43 24.11 45.01
C ASN A 2 69.15 23.72 44.23
N SER A 3 69.20 23.82 42.92
CA SER A 3 68.12 23.55 42.00
C SER A 3 67.53 22.11 42.15
N ASN A 4 68.31 21.20 42.68
CA ASN A 4 67.88 19.80 42.92
C ASN A 4 66.90 19.63 44.07
N VAL A 5 66.97 20.52 45.11
CA VAL A 5 66.06 20.48 46.26
C VAL A 5 64.66 20.96 45.85
N ILE A 6 64.57 21.93 44.95
CA ILE A 6 63.27 22.44 44.43
C ILE A 6 62.58 21.38 43.54
N ARG A 7 63.36 20.66 42.73
CA ARG A 7 62.80 19.59 41.87
C ARG A 7 62.23 18.39 42.66
N THR A 8 62.92 17.99 43.74
CA THR A 8 62.49 16.89 44.62
C THR A 8 61.22 17.26 45.40
N SER A 9 61.17 18.50 45.91
CA SER A 9 60.00 19.00 46.63
C SER A 9 58.74 19.10 45.73
N LEU A 10 58.90 19.54 44.47
CA LEU A 10 57.82 19.61 43.49
C LEU A 10 57.28 18.20 43.09
N CYS A 11 58.17 17.21 42.97
CA CYS A 11 57.77 15.84 42.69
C CYS A 11 56.95 15.18 43.84
N VAL A 12 57.34 15.44 45.10
CA VAL A 12 56.66 14.91 46.28
C VAL A 12 55.32 15.56 46.44
N ILE A 13 55.16 16.87 46.14
CA ILE A 13 53.84 17.55 46.20
C ILE A 13 52.90 17.04 45.04
N ALA A 14 53.45 16.79 43.85
CA ALA A 14 52.66 16.23 42.74
C ALA A 14 52.19 14.83 43.02
N ILE A 15 52.99 13.98 43.67
CA ILE A 15 52.61 12.62 44.05
C ILE A 15 51.57 12.65 45.20
N ALA A 16 51.69 13.57 46.16
CA ALA A 16 50.70 13.69 47.22
C ALA A 16 49.34 14.21 46.73
N LEU A 17 49.32 15.12 45.74
CA LEU A 17 48.07 15.59 45.11
C LEU A 17 47.41 14.52 44.23
N SER A 18 48.22 13.69 43.55
CA SER A 18 47.66 12.58 42.76
C SER A 18 47.10 11.43 43.63
N ALA A 19 47.73 11.12 44.75
CA ALA A 19 47.25 10.14 45.71
C ALA A 19 45.96 10.60 46.42
N GLY A 20 45.86 11.90 46.76
CA GLY A 20 44.66 12.49 47.36
C GLY A 20 43.44 12.47 46.41
N SER A 21 43.67 12.71 45.11
CA SER A 21 42.64 12.64 44.11
C SER A 21 42.16 11.21 43.84
N PHE A 22 43.04 10.22 43.96
CA PHE A 22 42.68 8.82 43.86
C PHE A 22 41.82 8.33 45.05
N TYR A 23 42.11 8.84 46.24
CA TYR A 23 41.35 8.44 47.45
C TYR A 23 39.94 9.04 47.50
N THR A 24 39.73 10.22 46.91
CA THR A 24 38.40 10.81 46.84
C THR A 24 37.52 10.18 45.77
N VAL A 25 38.10 9.64 44.69
CA VAL A 25 37.31 8.94 43.64
C VAL A 25 36.90 7.53 44.09
N THR A 26 37.70 6.85 44.94
CA THR A 26 37.34 5.51 45.44
C THR A 26 36.37 5.56 46.64
N ALA A 27 36.16 6.70 47.28
CA ALA A 27 35.22 6.84 48.41
C ALA A 27 33.79 7.15 47.99
N HIS A 28 33.53 7.44 46.70
CA HIS A 28 32.21 7.64 46.12
C HIS A 28 31.88 6.54 45.08
N GLN A 29 31.91 5.27 45.50
CA GLN A 29 31.12 4.27 44.79
C GLN A 29 29.68 4.41 45.26
N PRO A 30 28.69 4.73 44.41
CA PRO A 30 27.29 4.67 44.80
C PRO A 30 27.02 3.24 45.21
N SER A 31 26.42 3.07 46.39
CA SER A 31 25.95 1.76 46.86
C SER A 31 25.00 1.18 45.80
N THR A 32 25.07 -0.12 45.57
CA THR A 32 24.21 -0.83 44.62
C THR A 32 22.74 -0.57 44.82
N SER A 33 22.32 -0.05 46.00
CA SER A 33 20.94 0.37 46.30
C SER A 33 20.57 1.73 45.69
N GLU A 34 21.53 2.66 45.40
CA GLU A 34 21.21 3.93 44.75
C GLU A 34 21.12 3.81 43.22
N VAL A 35 21.81 2.82 42.64
CA VAL A 35 21.66 2.51 41.20
C VAL A 35 20.30 1.87 40.91
N ALA A 36 19.74 1.16 41.88
CA ALA A 36 18.42 0.52 41.73
C ALA A 36 17.25 1.53 41.77
N ASN A 37 17.45 2.73 42.37
CA ASN A 37 16.44 3.79 42.43
C ASN A 37 16.54 4.83 41.33
N ALA A 38 17.53 4.76 40.43
CA ALA A 38 17.53 5.44 39.14
C ALA A 38 16.64 4.69 38.11
N ALA A 39 15.69 3.89 38.59
CA ALA A 39 14.68 3.21 37.80
C ALA A 39 13.66 4.22 37.26
N GLY A 40 14.03 4.88 36.19
CA GLY A 40 13.16 5.81 35.44
C GLY A 40 13.51 5.91 33.97
N VAL A 41 14.60 5.27 33.54
CA VAL A 41 14.90 5.11 32.12
C VAL A 41 14.65 3.63 31.77
N PRO A 42 13.61 3.29 31.01
CA PRO A 42 13.49 1.97 30.42
C PRO A 42 14.60 1.81 29.39
N GLY A 43 15.76 1.35 29.81
CA GLY A 43 16.94 1.17 29.00
C GLY A 43 17.60 -0.16 29.30
N GLY A 44 16.83 -1.25 29.27
CA GLY A 44 17.38 -2.57 29.07
C GLY A 44 18.03 -2.59 27.70
N GLN A 45 19.19 -3.25 27.57
CA GLN A 45 19.84 -3.49 26.28
C GLN A 45 18.82 -4.18 25.37
N VAL A 46 18.50 -3.57 24.21
CA VAL A 46 17.53 -4.15 23.26
C VAL A 46 18.20 -5.32 22.59
N ASP A 47 17.74 -6.52 22.92
CA ASP A 47 18.16 -7.76 22.21
C ASP A 47 17.18 -8.01 21.07
N LEU A 48 17.66 -7.87 19.83
CA LEU A 48 16.89 -8.14 18.62
C LEU A 48 17.08 -9.57 18.09
N THR A 49 17.95 -10.35 18.73
CA THR A 49 18.27 -11.71 18.31
C THR A 49 17.03 -12.61 18.32
N TYR A 50 16.23 -12.52 19.37
CA TYR A 50 14.97 -13.27 19.46
C TYR A 50 14.02 -12.97 18.30
N ALA A 51 13.83 -11.70 17.97
CA ALA A 51 12.96 -11.29 16.86
C ALA A 51 13.51 -11.81 15.52
N ALA A 52 14.84 -11.74 15.31
CA ALA A 52 15.48 -12.24 14.10
C ALA A 52 15.35 -13.77 13.98
N GLU A 53 15.61 -14.53 15.05
CA GLU A 53 15.48 -16.00 15.06
C GLU A 53 14.05 -16.46 14.74
N LYS A 54 13.04 -15.72 15.18
CA LYS A 54 11.63 -15.99 14.86
C LYS A 54 11.30 -15.66 13.41
N ALA A 55 11.83 -14.54 12.88
CA ALA A 55 11.47 -14.04 11.57
C ALA A 55 12.17 -14.78 10.42
N LEU A 56 13.46 -15.11 10.58
CA LEU A 56 14.28 -15.69 9.53
C LEU A 56 13.68 -16.94 8.86
N PRO A 57 13.12 -17.94 9.61
CA PRO A 57 12.55 -19.13 8.99
C PRO A 57 11.30 -18.86 8.15
N ALA A 58 10.55 -17.81 8.49
CA ALA A 58 9.27 -17.48 7.85
C ALA A 58 9.40 -16.51 6.67
N VAL A 59 10.59 -15.93 6.45
CA VAL A 59 10.86 -15.04 5.31
C VAL A 59 11.52 -15.83 4.19
N VAL A 60 10.92 -15.73 2.99
CA VAL A 60 11.31 -16.52 1.82
C VAL A 60 11.85 -15.65 0.70
N HIS A 61 12.65 -16.26 -0.17
CA HIS A 61 13.03 -15.69 -1.46
C HIS A 61 11.97 -16.01 -2.49
N ILE A 62 11.60 -15.03 -3.31
CA ILE A 62 10.68 -15.20 -4.44
C ILE A 62 11.44 -14.83 -5.71
N LYS A 63 11.56 -15.79 -6.63
CA LYS A 63 12.03 -15.56 -7.99
C LYS A 63 10.85 -15.59 -8.93
N PHE A 64 10.75 -14.59 -9.81
CA PHE A 64 9.77 -14.58 -10.88
C PHE A 64 10.44 -14.59 -12.26
N VAL A 65 9.75 -15.17 -13.22
CA VAL A 65 10.13 -15.20 -14.61
C VAL A 65 8.94 -14.71 -15.42
N GLN A 66 9.18 -13.71 -16.25
CA GLN A 66 8.25 -13.23 -17.26
C GLN A 66 8.82 -13.59 -18.65
N ASN A 67 8.12 -14.43 -19.37
CA ASN A 67 8.55 -14.88 -20.69
C ASN A 67 8.41 -13.76 -21.73
N SER A 68 9.19 -13.84 -22.78
CA SER A 68 9.10 -12.87 -23.87
C SER A 68 7.72 -12.96 -24.54
N LYS A 69 7.00 -11.85 -24.63
CA LYS A 69 5.71 -11.73 -25.33
C LYS A 69 5.90 -10.86 -26.57
N VAL A 70 5.27 -11.24 -27.68
CA VAL A 70 5.21 -10.40 -28.88
C VAL A 70 3.96 -9.55 -28.75
N THR A 71 4.13 -8.28 -28.46
CA THR A 71 3.01 -7.33 -28.36
C THR A 71 3.10 -6.35 -29.52
N THR A 72 1.96 -6.09 -30.17
CA THR A 72 1.86 -5.03 -31.18
C THR A 72 1.55 -3.74 -30.44
N VAL A 73 2.51 -2.84 -30.34
CA VAL A 73 2.33 -1.54 -29.65
C VAL A 73 2.14 -0.46 -30.70
N ASP A 74 1.04 0.28 -30.63
CA ASP A 74 0.91 1.59 -31.25
C ASP A 74 1.72 2.57 -30.39
N VAL A 75 2.80 3.11 -30.99
CA VAL A 75 3.71 4.02 -30.28
C VAL A 75 3.03 5.37 -30.09
N GLN A 76 2.38 5.55 -28.94
CA GLN A 76 2.10 6.85 -28.37
C GLN A 76 2.84 6.93 -27.04
N SER A 77 3.71 7.94 -26.93
CA SER A 77 4.67 8.15 -25.85
C SER A 77 4.08 7.90 -24.44
N ASP A 78 4.64 6.92 -23.74
CA ASP A 78 4.36 6.61 -22.35
C ASP A 78 5.23 7.51 -21.44
N PRO A 79 4.64 8.41 -20.63
CA PRO A 79 5.39 9.26 -19.70
C PRO A 79 5.99 8.51 -18.50
N PHE A 80 5.62 7.25 -18.28
CA PHE A 80 6.08 6.45 -17.15
C PHE A 80 7.24 5.50 -17.45
N GLY A 81 7.55 5.25 -18.71
CA GLY A 81 8.65 4.36 -19.12
C GLY A 81 10.04 4.83 -18.67
N ASP A 82 10.24 6.13 -18.50
CA ASP A 82 11.52 6.72 -18.09
C ASP A 82 11.86 6.51 -16.59
N PHE A 83 10.89 6.15 -15.75
CA PHE A 83 11.14 5.97 -14.32
C PHE A 83 11.72 4.58 -13.96
N PHE A 84 11.55 3.59 -14.84
CA PHE A 84 12.02 2.21 -14.60
C PHE A 84 13.18 1.77 -15.51
N ASP A 85 13.74 2.65 -16.33
CA ASP A 85 14.94 2.36 -17.13
C ASP A 85 16.16 3.19 -16.67
N PRO A 86 16.87 2.79 -15.59
CA PRO A 86 18.08 3.49 -15.15
C PRO A 86 19.25 3.35 -16.12
N PHE A 87 19.12 2.59 -17.23
CA PHE A 87 20.21 2.31 -18.14
C PHE A 87 20.00 2.79 -19.60
N GLY A 88 18.91 3.54 -19.90
CA GLY A 88 18.81 4.31 -21.15
C GLY A 88 18.93 3.51 -22.44
N PHE A 89 18.45 2.28 -22.55
CA PHE A 89 18.68 1.41 -23.70
C PHE A 89 17.68 1.57 -24.85
N PHE A 90 16.64 2.42 -24.74
CA PHE A 90 15.58 2.55 -25.76
C PHE A 90 15.28 3.99 -26.20
N GLY A 91 16.30 4.79 -26.46
CA GLY A 91 16.15 6.08 -27.12
C GLY A 91 16.50 6.02 -28.61
N ASN A 92 15.52 6.09 -29.52
CA ASN A 92 15.77 6.49 -30.89
C ASN A 92 14.69 7.46 -31.39
N PRO A 93 15.05 8.71 -31.77
CA PRO A 93 14.12 9.71 -32.24
C PRO A 93 13.99 9.67 -33.75
N ASN A 94 12.96 9.01 -34.28
CA ASN A 94 12.44 9.40 -35.60
C ASN A 94 10.99 8.94 -35.78
N GLY A 95 10.10 9.89 -35.95
CA GLY A 95 8.68 9.70 -36.05
C GLY A 95 8.22 9.02 -37.34
N GLY A 96 7.16 8.23 -37.19
CA GLY A 96 6.41 7.62 -38.29
C GLY A 96 5.48 6.56 -37.75
N ASN A 97 4.17 6.79 -37.86
CA ASN A 97 3.09 5.85 -37.54
C ASN A 97 3.35 4.50 -38.24
N ARG A 98 3.92 3.53 -37.53
CA ARG A 98 4.04 2.13 -37.97
C ARG A 98 3.79 1.22 -36.76
N GLN A 99 2.79 0.36 -36.89
CA GLN A 99 2.62 -0.81 -36.01
C GLN A 99 3.93 -1.59 -36.01
N ARG A 100 4.58 -1.64 -34.87
CA ARG A 100 5.81 -2.42 -34.69
C ARG A 100 5.48 -3.56 -33.71
N GLN A 101 5.68 -4.78 -34.16
CA GLN A 101 5.75 -5.90 -33.23
C GLN A 101 6.98 -5.70 -32.35
N VAL A 102 6.79 -5.37 -31.10
CA VAL A 102 7.85 -5.29 -30.10
C VAL A 102 7.84 -6.60 -29.34
N GLN A 103 8.93 -7.34 -29.47
CA GLN A 103 9.15 -8.51 -28.65
C GLN A 103 9.71 -8.03 -27.31
N THR A 104 8.90 -8.13 -26.24
CA THR A 104 9.40 -7.85 -24.88
C THR A 104 10.43 -8.92 -24.52
N PRO A 105 11.63 -8.57 -24.04
CA PRO A 105 12.63 -9.53 -23.65
C PRO A 105 12.14 -10.32 -22.40
N LYS A 106 12.63 -11.55 -22.25
CA LYS A 106 12.46 -12.31 -21.01
C LYS A 106 12.98 -11.49 -19.83
N ARG A 107 12.18 -11.33 -18.78
CA ARG A 107 12.57 -10.64 -17.55
C ARG A 107 12.61 -11.65 -16.41
N GLU A 108 13.63 -11.55 -15.58
CA GLU A 108 13.73 -12.27 -14.33
C GLU A 108 13.96 -11.26 -13.22
N GLY A 109 13.33 -11.48 -12.08
CA GLY A 109 13.51 -10.64 -10.92
C GLY A 109 13.32 -11.44 -9.64
N ALA A 110 13.60 -10.78 -8.53
CA ALA A 110 13.50 -11.40 -7.23
C ALA A 110 13.04 -10.40 -6.18
N GLY A 111 12.40 -10.94 -5.14
CA GLY A 111 11.99 -10.23 -3.95
C GLY A 111 11.87 -11.19 -2.78
N SER A 112 11.22 -10.72 -1.73
CA SER A 112 10.96 -11.49 -0.53
C SER A 112 9.48 -11.75 -0.34
N GLY A 113 9.15 -12.69 0.53
CA GLY A 113 7.78 -12.95 0.99
C GLY A 113 7.77 -13.40 2.43
N VAL A 114 6.58 -13.37 3.05
CA VAL A 114 6.37 -13.83 4.43
C VAL A 114 5.35 -14.95 4.44
N ILE A 115 5.71 -16.09 4.97
CA ILE A 115 4.80 -17.22 5.18
C ILE A 115 3.87 -16.88 6.34
N ILE A 116 2.57 -16.79 6.05
CA ILE A 116 1.52 -16.42 7.02
C ILE A 116 0.67 -17.60 7.48
N SER A 117 0.82 -18.76 6.85
CA SER A 117 0.12 -19.98 7.25
C SER A 117 0.94 -21.21 6.95
N SER A 118 0.85 -22.23 7.82
CA SER A 118 1.63 -23.47 7.73
C SER A 118 1.30 -24.31 6.50
N ASP A 119 0.16 -24.08 5.87
CA ASP A 119 -0.24 -24.73 4.61
C ASP A 119 0.27 -24.01 3.36
N GLY A 120 1.05 -22.91 3.50
CA GLY A 120 1.82 -22.29 2.44
C GLY A 120 1.23 -21.05 1.79
N TYR A 121 0.38 -20.27 2.47
CA TYR A 121 0.07 -18.92 2.04
C TYR A 121 1.22 -17.97 2.38
N ILE A 122 1.62 -17.17 1.40
CA ILE A 122 2.73 -16.23 1.48
C ILE A 122 2.23 -14.85 1.02
N VAL A 123 2.52 -13.83 1.80
CA VAL A 123 2.29 -12.42 1.43
C VAL A 123 3.58 -11.83 0.88
N THR A 124 3.46 -11.06 -0.19
CA THR A 124 4.55 -10.29 -0.79
C THR A 124 4.01 -8.98 -1.36
N ASN A 125 4.85 -8.17 -2.01
CA ASN A 125 4.36 -7.02 -2.76
C ASN A 125 3.82 -7.43 -4.14
N ASN A 126 2.86 -6.65 -4.64
CA ASN A 126 2.31 -6.83 -5.98
C ASN A 126 3.40 -6.68 -7.03
N HIS A 127 4.23 -5.61 -6.95
CA HIS A 127 5.29 -5.35 -7.92
C HIS A 127 6.36 -6.46 -7.99
N VAL A 128 6.47 -7.34 -6.97
CA VAL A 128 7.39 -8.50 -6.98
C VAL A 128 6.88 -9.62 -7.88
N VAL A 129 5.56 -9.79 -8.01
CA VAL A 129 4.97 -10.96 -8.69
C VAL A 129 4.06 -10.61 -9.86
N GLU A 130 3.79 -9.31 -10.09
CA GLU A 130 2.93 -8.86 -11.17
C GLU A 130 3.50 -9.27 -12.54
N GLY A 131 2.63 -9.84 -13.39
CA GLY A 131 2.99 -10.29 -14.73
C GLY A 131 3.93 -11.50 -14.76
N ALA A 132 4.14 -12.19 -13.64
CA ALA A 132 4.97 -13.40 -13.60
C ALA A 132 4.27 -14.58 -14.29
N ASP A 133 4.92 -15.19 -15.27
CA ASP A 133 4.47 -16.45 -15.86
C ASP A 133 4.87 -17.66 -15.00
N GLU A 134 6.00 -17.55 -14.26
CA GLU A 134 6.51 -18.58 -13.36
C GLU A 134 6.99 -17.96 -12.04
N LEU A 135 6.62 -18.58 -10.93
CA LEU A 135 7.05 -18.19 -9.59
C LEU A 135 7.71 -19.36 -8.88
N THR A 136 8.92 -19.15 -8.37
CA THR A 136 9.64 -20.07 -7.50
C THR A 136 9.87 -19.42 -6.14
N VAL A 137 9.52 -20.13 -5.10
CA VAL A 137 9.73 -19.73 -3.70
C VAL A 137 10.80 -20.63 -3.10
N THR A 138 11.86 -20.03 -2.56
CA THR A 138 12.91 -20.73 -1.83
C THR A 138 12.86 -20.34 -0.36
N LEU A 139 12.74 -21.34 0.51
CA LEU A 139 12.70 -21.17 1.96
C LEU A 139 14.12 -20.93 2.52
N ASN A 140 14.19 -20.50 3.76
CA ASN A 140 15.46 -20.29 4.45
C ASN A 140 16.28 -21.59 4.64
N ASP A 141 15.64 -22.76 4.57
CA ASP A 141 16.27 -24.08 4.62
C ASP A 141 16.60 -24.65 3.22
N ASN A 142 16.54 -23.81 2.17
CA ASN A 142 16.79 -24.12 0.77
C ASN A 142 15.78 -25.08 0.10
N ARG A 143 14.63 -25.37 0.72
CA ARG A 143 13.54 -26.05 0.01
C ARG A 143 12.93 -25.10 -1.02
N GLU A 144 12.69 -25.63 -2.22
CA GLU A 144 12.09 -24.88 -3.31
C GLU A 144 10.68 -25.38 -3.62
N PHE A 145 9.81 -24.44 -3.95
CA PHE A 145 8.42 -24.70 -4.32
C PHE A 145 8.01 -23.83 -5.50
N SER A 146 7.27 -24.42 -6.44
CA SER A 146 6.52 -23.62 -7.40
C SER A 146 5.35 -22.96 -6.67
N ALA A 147 5.11 -21.68 -6.96
CA ALA A 147 4.03 -20.92 -6.38
C ALA A 147 3.00 -20.52 -7.44
N ARG A 148 1.77 -20.29 -7.00
CA ARG A 148 0.70 -19.72 -7.81
C ARG A 148 0.17 -18.44 -7.16
N ILE A 149 -0.21 -17.47 -7.95
CA ILE A 149 -0.86 -16.25 -7.50
C ILE A 149 -2.30 -16.60 -7.08
N ILE A 150 -2.71 -16.17 -5.89
CA ILE A 150 -4.09 -16.27 -5.39
C ILE A 150 -4.84 -14.98 -5.71
N GLY A 151 -4.15 -13.83 -5.60
CA GLY A 151 -4.69 -12.53 -5.95
C GLY A 151 -3.65 -11.43 -5.76
N LEU A 152 -3.89 -10.36 -6.49
CA LEU A 152 -3.05 -9.17 -6.57
C LEU A 152 -3.84 -7.95 -6.11
N ASP A 153 -3.16 -7.00 -5.51
CA ASP A 153 -3.73 -5.71 -5.15
C ASP A 153 -2.73 -4.57 -5.42
N LYS A 154 -2.85 -3.96 -6.59
CA LYS A 154 -2.01 -2.83 -7.02
C LYS A 154 -2.15 -1.62 -6.10
N ASN A 155 -3.35 -1.37 -5.55
CA ASN A 155 -3.62 -0.15 -4.76
C ASN A 155 -2.93 -0.16 -3.40
N THR A 156 -2.68 -1.33 -2.80
CA THR A 156 -1.91 -1.45 -1.56
C THR A 156 -0.52 -2.02 -1.80
N ASP A 157 -0.19 -2.37 -3.05
CA ASP A 157 1.04 -3.07 -3.43
C ASP A 157 1.23 -4.38 -2.65
N LEU A 158 0.15 -5.15 -2.46
CA LEU A 158 0.17 -6.47 -1.82
C LEU A 158 -0.22 -7.57 -2.81
N ALA A 159 0.37 -8.74 -2.62
CA ALA A 159 0.01 -9.96 -3.31
C ALA A 159 -0.07 -11.13 -2.35
N LEU A 160 -0.98 -12.06 -2.64
CA LEU A 160 -1.08 -13.34 -1.96
C LEU A 160 -0.74 -14.45 -2.93
N ILE A 161 0.28 -15.24 -2.59
CA ILE A 161 0.68 -16.41 -3.35
C ILE A 161 0.56 -17.67 -2.52
N LYS A 162 0.57 -18.84 -3.15
CA LYS A 162 0.40 -20.14 -2.49
C LYS A 162 1.40 -21.15 -3.02
N VAL A 163 2.06 -21.81 -2.10
CA VAL A 163 2.90 -22.99 -2.37
C VAL A 163 2.23 -24.26 -1.82
N ASN A 164 2.55 -25.41 -2.38
CA ASN A 164 2.08 -26.70 -1.90
C ASN A 164 3.06 -27.24 -0.83
N GLY A 165 3.03 -26.63 0.36
CA GLY A 165 3.83 -27.02 1.51
C GLY A 165 2.96 -27.45 2.70
N LYS A 166 3.56 -28.17 3.65
CA LYS A 166 2.94 -28.53 4.93
C LYS A 166 3.91 -28.20 6.04
N ASP A 167 3.36 -27.86 7.19
CA ASP A 167 4.13 -27.55 8.41
C ASP A 167 5.23 -26.51 8.17
N LEU A 168 4.90 -25.49 7.36
CA LEU A 168 5.82 -24.40 7.04
C LEU A 168 5.94 -23.44 8.24
N PRO A 169 7.13 -22.88 8.48
CA PRO A 169 7.34 -21.90 9.54
C PRO A 169 6.55 -20.63 9.24
N THR A 170 5.90 -20.05 10.26
CA THR A 170 5.09 -18.85 10.13
C THR A 170 5.48 -17.81 11.18
N LEU A 171 5.23 -16.53 10.88
CA LEU A 171 5.31 -15.44 11.86
C LEU A 171 3.95 -15.22 12.51
N PRO A 172 3.90 -14.98 13.85
CA PRO A 172 2.73 -14.43 14.49
C PRO A 172 2.45 -13.04 13.90
N ILE A 173 1.18 -12.76 13.61
CA ILE A 173 0.78 -11.46 13.09
C ILE A 173 0.46 -10.54 14.27
N GLY A 174 1.24 -9.49 14.44
CA GLY A 174 1.04 -8.45 15.42
C GLY A 174 0.06 -7.36 14.96
N ASP A 175 -0.33 -6.52 15.88
CA ASP A 175 -1.24 -5.40 15.66
C ASP A 175 -0.46 -4.12 15.40
N SER A 176 -0.37 -3.70 14.12
CA SER A 176 0.35 -2.47 13.72
C SER A 176 -0.27 -1.18 14.28
N GLU A 177 -1.55 -1.20 14.72
CA GLU A 177 -2.16 -0.05 15.38
C GLU A 177 -1.53 0.25 16.74
N LYS A 178 -1.08 -0.78 17.44
CA LYS A 178 -0.45 -0.64 18.76
C LYS A 178 0.99 -0.15 18.71
N LEU A 179 1.65 -0.21 17.54
CA LEU A 179 3.00 0.32 17.37
C LEU A 179 3.06 1.81 17.72
N LYS A 180 4.13 2.20 18.40
CA LYS A 180 4.42 3.60 18.73
C LYS A 180 5.67 4.06 18.02
N VAL A 181 5.71 5.34 17.66
CA VAL A 181 6.92 5.99 17.17
C VAL A 181 8.02 5.87 18.22
N GLY A 182 9.21 5.46 17.78
CA GLY A 182 10.37 5.18 18.65
C GLY A 182 10.51 3.70 19.06
N GLU A 183 9.53 2.84 18.81
CA GLU A 183 9.67 1.39 19.06
C GLU A 183 10.65 0.76 18.08
N TRP A 184 11.48 -0.16 18.59
CA TRP A 184 12.41 -0.93 17.78
C TRP A 184 11.69 -1.91 16.86
N VAL A 185 12.18 -1.97 15.62
CA VAL A 185 11.74 -2.93 14.61
C VAL A 185 12.93 -3.47 13.84
N ILE A 186 12.77 -4.66 13.27
CA ILE A 186 13.71 -5.23 12.31
C ILE A 186 13.03 -5.42 10.97
N ALA A 187 13.73 -5.11 9.88
CA ALA A 187 13.32 -5.44 8.54
C ALA A 187 14.09 -6.68 8.07
N VAL A 188 13.35 -7.71 7.65
CA VAL A 188 13.89 -9.01 7.23
C VAL A 188 13.51 -9.25 5.77
N GLY A 189 14.49 -9.67 4.97
CA GLY A 189 14.31 -10.06 3.58
C GLY A 189 15.28 -11.14 3.17
N ASN A 190 15.04 -11.75 2.01
CA ASN A 190 15.93 -12.77 1.40
C ASN A 190 16.22 -12.41 -0.07
N PRO A 191 17.04 -11.36 -0.34
CA PRO A 191 17.16 -10.76 -1.67
C PRO A 191 17.80 -11.65 -2.73
N PHE A 192 18.76 -12.53 -2.36
CA PHE A 192 19.62 -13.20 -3.33
C PHE A 192 19.66 -14.71 -3.18
N ASN A 193 18.76 -15.29 -2.39
CA ASN A 193 18.78 -16.73 -2.07
C ASN A 193 20.13 -17.23 -1.47
N LEU A 194 20.93 -16.29 -0.95
CA LEU A 194 22.23 -16.61 -0.36
C LEU A 194 22.14 -16.73 1.16
N ASN A 195 21.45 -15.78 1.78
CA ASN A 195 21.12 -15.75 3.21
C ASN A 195 20.10 -14.64 3.44
N SER A 196 19.17 -14.85 4.35
CA SER A 196 18.25 -13.81 4.79
C SER A 196 19.02 -12.66 5.43
N THR A 197 18.64 -11.43 5.12
CA THR A 197 19.25 -10.20 5.64
C THR A 197 18.32 -9.60 6.68
N VAL A 198 18.90 -9.16 7.81
CA VAL A 198 18.21 -8.44 8.88
C VAL A 198 18.83 -7.07 9.03
N THR A 199 17.99 -6.04 9.03
CA THR A 199 18.37 -4.68 9.37
C THR A 199 17.52 -4.19 10.53
N ALA A 200 18.05 -3.30 11.37
CA ALA A 200 17.36 -2.81 12.56
C ALA A 200 17.20 -1.29 12.50
N GLY A 201 16.14 -0.81 13.09
CA GLY A 201 15.80 0.59 13.24
C GLY A 201 14.61 0.78 14.16
N ILE A 202 13.98 1.94 14.08
CA ILE A 202 12.79 2.28 14.87
C ILE A 202 11.59 2.61 13.97
N VAL A 203 10.41 2.62 14.53
CA VAL A 203 9.24 3.25 13.92
C VAL A 203 9.47 4.76 13.92
N SER A 204 9.82 5.34 12.75
CA SER A 204 10.08 6.78 12.61
C SER A 204 8.79 7.60 12.51
N ALA A 205 7.75 7.04 11.87
CA ALA A 205 6.41 7.65 11.76
C ALA A 205 5.37 6.59 11.42
N LYS A 206 4.09 6.97 11.57
CA LYS A 206 2.92 6.16 11.14
C LYS A 206 2.05 6.98 10.20
N ALA A 207 1.22 6.27 9.43
CA ALA A 207 0.29 6.86 8.46
C ALA A 207 0.99 7.87 7.53
N ARG A 208 2.09 7.45 6.88
CA ARG A 208 2.76 8.25 5.87
C ARG A 208 2.15 7.99 4.50
N SER A 209 1.88 9.08 3.78
CA SER A 209 1.57 9.06 2.35
C SER A 209 2.74 9.61 1.56
N LEU A 210 3.02 9.02 0.41
CA LEU A 210 4.03 9.45 -0.55
C LEU A 210 3.40 10.11 -1.77
N TYR A 211 2.06 10.17 -1.82
CA TYR A 211 1.27 10.71 -2.93
C TYR A 211 1.54 10.03 -4.27
N ALA A 212 1.89 8.72 -4.23
CA ALA A 212 2.24 7.93 -5.42
C ALA A 212 1.05 7.17 -6.05
N ASN A 213 -0.17 7.43 -5.60
CA ASN A 213 -1.44 6.76 -5.93
C ASN A 213 -1.69 5.47 -5.14
N GLY A 214 -2.93 5.27 -4.72
CA GLY A 214 -3.39 4.08 -3.99
C GLY A 214 -3.77 4.35 -2.54
N VAL A 215 -3.83 3.28 -1.75
CA VAL A 215 -4.09 3.35 -0.31
C VAL A 215 -2.75 3.46 0.42
N GLU A 216 -2.39 4.68 0.77
CA GLU A 216 -1.11 4.99 1.39
C GLU A 216 -1.27 5.32 2.87
N SER A 217 -0.90 4.38 3.72
CA SER A 217 -0.73 4.60 5.16
C SER A 217 0.44 3.76 5.66
N PHE A 218 1.66 4.18 5.28
CA PHE A 218 2.85 3.41 5.58
C PHE A 218 3.36 3.63 7.00
N ILE A 219 3.95 2.56 7.56
CA ILE A 219 4.89 2.65 8.68
C ILE A 219 6.22 3.11 8.08
N GLN A 220 6.74 4.25 8.54
CA GLN A 220 8.08 4.71 8.19
C GLN A 220 9.08 4.17 9.21
N THR A 221 10.22 3.68 8.75
CA THR A 221 11.33 3.19 9.59
C THR A 221 12.68 3.62 9.02
N ASP A 222 13.68 3.74 9.88
CA ASP A 222 15.08 3.88 9.51
C ASP A 222 15.83 2.53 9.49
N ALA A 223 15.13 1.40 9.71
CA ALA A 223 15.66 0.09 9.34
C ALA A 223 15.92 0.08 7.82
N ALA A 224 17.12 -0.32 7.41
CA ALA A 224 17.52 -0.24 6.01
C ALA A 224 16.68 -1.17 5.13
N ILE A 225 15.87 -0.61 4.25
CA ILE A 225 15.13 -1.32 3.20
C ILE A 225 15.86 -1.07 1.88
N ASN A 226 16.24 -2.14 1.19
CA ASN A 226 16.94 -2.11 -0.08
C ASN A 226 16.24 -3.03 -1.09
N ALA A 227 16.62 -2.93 -2.35
CA ALA A 227 16.15 -3.85 -3.39
C ALA A 227 16.35 -5.31 -2.93
N GLY A 228 15.26 -6.09 -2.93
CA GLY A 228 15.22 -7.47 -2.46
C GLY A 228 14.60 -7.68 -1.06
N ASN A 229 14.54 -6.65 -0.19
CA ASN A 229 13.77 -6.75 1.07
C ASN A 229 12.27 -6.52 0.82
N SER A 230 11.89 -5.98 -0.33
CA SER A 230 10.48 -5.76 -0.72
C SER A 230 9.70 -7.07 -0.64
N GLY A 231 8.52 -7.03 -0.04
CA GLY A 231 7.69 -8.20 0.28
C GLY A 231 8.09 -8.95 1.54
N GLY A 232 9.25 -8.65 2.13
CA GLY A 232 9.73 -9.21 3.39
C GLY A 232 9.03 -8.63 4.62
N ALA A 233 9.45 -9.08 5.80
CA ALA A 233 8.81 -8.76 7.07
C ALA A 233 9.38 -7.49 7.73
N LEU A 234 8.52 -6.63 8.26
CA LEU A 234 8.83 -5.71 9.36
C LEU A 234 8.32 -6.34 10.65
N VAL A 235 9.19 -6.52 11.64
CA VAL A 235 8.93 -7.31 12.84
C VAL A 235 9.24 -6.48 14.09
N ASN A 236 8.41 -6.57 15.12
CA ASN A 236 8.66 -5.93 16.40
C ASN A 236 9.64 -6.76 17.27
N THR A 237 9.98 -6.25 18.45
CA THR A 237 10.91 -6.92 19.38
C THR A 237 10.35 -8.24 19.97
N GLN A 238 9.04 -8.45 19.90
CA GLN A 238 8.38 -9.69 20.29
C GLN A 238 8.41 -10.79 19.22
N GLY A 239 8.98 -10.50 18.05
CA GLY A 239 9.00 -11.43 16.92
C GLY A 239 7.68 -11.52 16.18
N GLU A 240 6.82 -10.49 16.27
CA GLU A 240 5.54 -10.43 15.58
C GLU A 240 5.65 -9.59 14.30
N LEU A 241 5.04 -10.07 13.22
CA LEU A 241 4.91 -9.33 11.97
C LEU A 241 4.02 -8.09 12.18
N VAL A 242 4.55 -6.90 11.94
CA VAL A 242 3.83 -5.62 12.06
C VAL A 242 3.68 -4.88 10.74
N GLY A 243 4.41 -5.32 9.71
CA GLY A 243 4.26 -4.76 8.36
C GLY A 243 4.96 -5.59 7.30
N ILE A 244 4.65 -5.30 6.03
CA ILE A 244 5.32 -5.85 4.85
C ILE A 244 6.21 -4.75 4.27
N ASN A 245 7.51 -5.00 4.19
CA ASN A 245 8.46 -4.06 3.60
C ASN A 245 8.07 -3.78 2.15
N ALA A 246 7.89 -2.52 1.77
CA ALA A 246 7.40 -2.18 0.46
C ALA A 246 8.46 -1.50 -0.41
N MET A 247 8.89 -0.33 0.01
CA MET A 247 9.78 0.49 -0.82
C MET A 247 10.70 1.36 0.04
N LEU A 248 11.71 1.94 -0.61
CA LEU A 248 12.48 3.04 -0.10
C LEU A 248 12.09 4.32 -0.87
N TYR A 249 12.03 5.44 -0.17
CA TYR A 249 11.97 6.74 -0.82
C TYR A 249 13.39 7.22 -1.07
N SER A 250 13.81 7.23 -2.33
CA SER A 250 15.16 7.65 -2.71
C SER A 250 15.16 8.26 -4.11
N GLN A 251 15.77 9.41 -4.26
CA GLN A 251 16.01 10.04 -5.57
C GLN A 251 17.12 9.34 -6.37
N THR A 252 17.95 8.54 -5.70
CA THR A 252 19.14 7.87 -6.30
C THR A 252 18.99 6.35 -6.38
N GLY A 253 17.85 5.78 -5.91
CA GLY A 253 17.67 4.34 -5.78
C GLY A 253 18.43 3.70 -4.61
N SER A 254 19.21 4.49 -3.83
CA SER A 254 19.93 4.02 -2.66
C SER A 254 19.22 4.42 -1.37
N TYR A 255 19.33 3.62 -0.32
CA TYR A 255 18.77 3.90 1.00
C TYR A 255 19.27 5.26 1.54
N SER A 256 18.34 6.11 1.95
CA SER A 256 18.60 7.46 2.46
C SER A 256 18.01 7.71 3.87
N GLY A 257 17.76 6.66 4.64
CA GLY A 257 17.15 6.75 5.97
C GLY A 257 15.61 6.69 6.00
N TYR A 258 14.98 6.42 4.86
CA TYR A 258 13.51 6.36 4.72
C TYR A 258 13.10 5.02 4.12
N GLY A 259 12.72 4.08 4.97
CA GLY A 259 12.09 2.84 4.59
C GLY A 259 10.59 2.89 4.90
N PHE A 260 9.77 2.18 4.11
CA PHE A 260 8.33 2.14 4.26
C PHE A 260 7.82 0.71 4.26
N ALA A 261 6.88 0.42 5.15
CA ALA A 261 6.21 -0.87 5.23
C ALA A 261 4.69 -0.71 5.28
N ILE A 262 3.99 -1.63 4.65
CA ILE A 262 2.52 -1.70 4.66
C ILE A 262 2.09 -2.32 5.99
N PRO A 263 1.23 -1.64 6.79
CA PRO A 263 0.80 -2.14 8.11
C PRO A 263 0.06 -3.46 8.04
N THR A 264 0.20 -4.30 9.08
CA THR A 264 -0.58 -5.56 9.18
C THR A 264 -2.07 -5.36 9.23
N THR A 265 -2.56 -4.22 9.69
CA THR A 265 -3.98 -3.84 9.65
C THR A 265 -4.52 -3.88 8.22
N ILE A 266 -3.80 -3.28 7.26
CA ILE A 266 -4.14 -3.31 5.83
C ILE A 266 -3.91 -4.70 5.25
N MET A 267 -2.75 -5.31 5.54
CA MET A 267 -2.38 -6.62 5.04
C MET A 267 -3.42 -7.70 5.38
N ASN A 268 -3.87 -7.76 6.64
CA ASN A 268 -4.83 -8.77 7.10
C ASN A 268 -6.15 -8.71 6.32
N LYS A 269 -6.66 -7.50 6.10
CA LYS A 269 -7.89 -7.29 5.36
C LYS A 269 -7.72 -7.71 3.89
N VAL A 270 -6.64 -7.28 3.25
CA VAL A 270 -6.32 -7.65 1.86
C VAL A 270 -6.19 -9.16 1.71
N VAL A 271 -5.41 -9.82 2.57
CA VAL A 271 -5.23 -11.28 2.54
C VAL A 271 -6.55 -12.03 2.70
N ASN A 272 -7.40 -11.62 3.66
CA ASN A 272 -8.67 -12.26 3.88
C ASN A 272 -9.60 -12.11 2.68
N ASP A 273 -9.64 -10.91 2.08
CA ASP A 273 -10.45 -10.67 0.89
C ASP A 273 -9.94 -11.46 -0.32
N LEU A 274 -8.63 -11.48 -0.56
CA LEU A 274 -8.03 -12.25 -1.65
C LEU A 274 -8.29 -13.76 -1.50
N LYS A 275 -8.29 -14.28 -0.26
CA LYS A 275 -8.63 -15.69 0.01
C LYS A 275 -10.10 -16.00 -0.26
N GLU A 276 -11.00 -15.09 0.17
CA GLU A 276 -12.44 -15.33 0.17
C GLU A 276 -13.09 -14.98 -1.17
N TYR A 277 -12.67 -13.87 -1.77
CA TYR A 277 -13.32 -13.29 -2.95
C TYR A 277 -12.43 -13.27 -4.20
N GLY A 278 -11.13 -13.53 -4.08
CA GLY A 278 -10.15 -13.36 -5.17
C GLY A 278 -9.80 -11.91 -5.46
N THR A 279 -10.49 -10.96 -4.84
CA THR A 279 -10.28 -9.51 -5.00
C THR A 279 -10.57 -8.77 -3.72
N VAL A 280 -9.95 -7.58 -3.56
CA VAL A 280 -10.10 -6.76 -2.35
C VAL A 280 -11.42 -6.00 -2.37
N GLN A 281 -12.23 -6.16 -1.31
CA GLN A 281 -13.49 -5.45 -1.11
C GLN A 281 -13.24 -4.04 -0.58
N ARG A 282 -13.19 -3.03 -1.44
CA ARG A 282 -12.90 -1.65 -1.03
C ARG A 282 -14.14 -0.88 -0.65
N ALA A 283 -14.15 -0.40 0.59
CA ALA A 283 -15.14 0.54 1.08
C ALA A 283 -14.64 1.98 0.90
N VAL A 284 -15.50 2.84 0.37
CA VAL A 284 -15.18 4.24 0.11
C VAL A 284 -16.27 5.17 0.69
N LEU A 285 -15.85 6.37 1.11
CA LEU A 285 -16.75 7.49 1.40
C LEU A 285 -17.18 8.21 0.13
N ALA A 286 -16.46 8.01 -0.97
CA ALA A 286 -16.64 8.72 -2.24
C ALA A 286 -16.53 10.25 -2.07
N ILE A 287 -15.43 10.69 -1.48
CA ILE A 287 -15.05 12.09 -1.34
C ILE A 287 -13.65 12.31 -1.92
N GLN A 288 -13.41 13.54 -2.39
CA GLN A 288 -12.06 14.04 -2.63
C GLN A 288 -11.69 14.94 -1.46
N GLY A 289 -10.60 14.64 -0.79
CA GLY A 289 -10.17 15.37 0.40
C GLY A 289 -8.67 15.64 0.39
N GLN A 290 -8.25 16.51 1.29
CA GLN A 290 -6.84 16.77 1.57
C GLN A 290 -6.67 17.13 3.04
N ASP A 291 -5.43 17.03 3.53
CA ASP A 291 -5.11 17.42 4.90
C ASP A 291 -5.45 18.89 5.12
N VAL A 292 -6.10 19.19 6.26
CA VAL A 292 -6.47 20.57 6.64
C VAL A 292 -5.27 21.51 6.61
N HIS A 293 -4.13 21.05 7.14
CA HIS A 293 -2.90 21.84 7.15
C HIS A 293 -2.48 22.26 5.73
N ASN A 294 -2.44 21.31 4.79
CA ASN A 294 -2.09 21.57 3.40
C ASN A 294 -3.07 22.54 2.73
N TYR A 295 -4.37 22.43 3.04
CA TYR A 295 -5.38 23.35 2.52
C TYR A 295 -5.17 24.77 3.04
N ILE A 296 -4.95 24.93 4.36
CA ILE A 296 -4.70 26.24 4.99
C ILE A 296 -3.44 26.88 4.40
N ASP A 297 -2.34 26.13 4.28
CA ASP A 297 -1.09 26.63 3.70
C ASP A 297 -1.26 27.06 2.24
N ALA A 298 -1.98 26.26 1.45
CA ALA A 298 -2.27 26.61 0.06
C ALA A 298 -3.14 27.88 -0.07
N GLN A 299 -4.09 28.10 0.84
CA GLN A 299 -4.90 29.34 0.86
C GLN A 299 -4.06 30.54 1.31
N LYS A 300 -3.23 30.37 2.33
CA LYS A 300 -2.32 31.42 2.81
C LYS A 300 -1.34 31.86 1.71
N ALA A 301 -0.82 30.94 0.93
CA ALA A 301 0.04 31.24 -0.22
C ALA A 301 -0.67 32.06 -1.30
N LYS A 302 -2.02 31.98 -1.37
CA LYS A 302 -2.88 32.81 -2.26
C LYS A 302 -3.32 34.13 -1.63
N GLY A 303 -2.89 34.42 -0.39
CA GLY A 303 -3.27 35.61 0.35
C GLY A 303 -4.62 35.52 1.07
N ASN A 304 -5.21 34.31 1.17
CA ASN A 304 -6.48 34.11 1.85
C ASN A 304 -6.22 33.60 3.29
N GLU A 305 -6.83 34.22 4.28
CA GLU A 305 -6.89 33.69 5.64
C GLU A 305 -8.13 32.80 5.77
N VAL A 306 -7.91 31.54 6.13
CA VAL A 306 -8.98 30.56 6.32
C VAL A 306 -8.89 29.98 7.72
N ASP A 307 -9.99 30.05 8.45
CA ASP A 307 -10.15 29.42 9.76
C ASP A 307 -11.27 28.37 9.70
N LEU A 308 -10.87 27.08 9.74
CA LEU A 308 -11.76 25.93 9.69
C LEU A 308 -12.20 25.45 11.09
N GLY A 309 -11.72 26.11 12.16
CA GLY A 309 -11.95 25.70 13.55
C GLY A 309 -11.05 24.55 14.04
N THR A 310 -10.13 24.11 13.21
CA THR A 310 -9.09 23.09 13.51
C THR A 310 -7.92 23.22 12.53
N ASN A 311 -6.75 22.79 12.98
CA ASN A 311 -5.56 22.62 12.12
C ASN A 311 -5.35 21.17 11.69
N ASP A 312 -6.10 20.23 12.26
CA ASP A 312 -6.03 18.78 12.01
C ASP A 312 -7.33 18.32 11.32
N GLY A 313 -7.23 17.27 10.52
CA GLY A 313 -8.37 16.60 9.90
C GLY A 313 -8.29 16.55 8.38
N VAL A 314 -9.38 16.11 7.76
CA VAL A 314 -9.51 16.00 6.31
C VAL A 314 -10.55 17.00 5.81
N TYR A 315 -10.10 18.00 5.05
CA TYR A 315 -10.98 18.95 4.35
C TYR A 315 -11.60 18.26 3.13
N ILE A 316 -12.93 18.30 3.01
CA ILE A 316 -13.66 17.76 1.86
C ILE A 316 -13.66 18.82 0.75
N ALA A 317 -12.92 18.56 -0.31
CA ALA A 317 -12.88 19.41 -1.49
C ALA A 317 -14.03 19.12 -2.48
N LYS A 318 -14.52 17.86 -2.49
CA LYS A 318 -15.64 17.44 -3.33
C LYS A 318 -16.29 16.18 -2.75
N VAL A 319 -17.60 16.06 -2.93
CA VAL A 319 -18.35 14.83 -2.67
C VAL A 319 -18.80 14.26 -4.02
N GLU A 320 -18.56 12.97 -4.25
CA GLU A 320 -18.92 12.31 -5.51
C GLU A 320 -20.41 11.93 -5.52
N GLU A 321 -21.05 12.15 -6.65
CA GLU A 321 -22.47 11.86 -6.88
C GLU A 321 -22.77 10.36 -6.75
N GLY A 322 -23.85 10.00 -6.08
CA GLY A 322 -24.24 8.60 -5.78
C GLY A 322 -23.37 7.93 -4.72
N GLY A 323 -22.37 8.63 -4.16
CA GLY A 323 -21.45 8.11 -3.17
C GLY A 323 -22.02 8.04 -1.75
N ALA A 324 -21.31 7.31 -0.88
CA ALA A 324 -21.69 7.16 0.53
C ALA A 324 -21.69 8.50 1.29
N GLY A 325 -20.74 9.39 0.98
CA GLY A 325 -20.65 10.71 1.56
C GLY A 325 -21.85 11.60 1.22
N GLU A 326 -22.29 11.58 -0.03
CA GLU A 326 -23.47 12.33 -0.48
C GLU A 326 -24.75 11.86 0.20
N GLU A 327 -24.97 10.54 0.24
CA GLU A 327 -26.16 9.99 0.94
C GLU A 327 -26.19 10.31 2.42
N ALA A 328 -25.03 10.40 3.07
CA ALA A 328 -24.91 10.82 4.46
C ALA A 328 -25.07 12.32 4.65
N GLY A 329 -25.10 13.12 3.57
CA GLY A 329 -25.23 14.56 3.58
C GLY A 329 -23.94 15.30 3.93
N LEU A 330 -22.77 14.67 3.70
CA LEU A 330 -21.48 15.38 3.71
C LEU A 330 -21.43 16.35 2.55
N GLN A 331 -20.71 17.46 2.72
CA GLN A 331 -20.65 18.55 1.74
C GLN A 331 -19.21 19.02 1.57
N GLU A 332 -18.95 19.68 0.46
CA GLU A 332 -17.73 20.47 0.26
C GLU A 332 -17.59 21.50 1.39
N GLY A 333 -16.39 21.65 1.92
CA GLY A 333 -16.08 22.54 3.04
C GLY A 333 -16.24 21.90 4.41
N ASP A 334 -16.76 20.66 4.53
CA ASP A 334 -16.74 19.92 5.79
C ASP A 334 -15.30 19.47 6.11
N VAL A 335 -14.99 19.38 7.40
CA VAL A 335 -13.70 18.88 7.89
C VAL A 335 -13.94 17.65 8.73
N ILE A 336 -13.55 16.47 8.26
CA ILE A 336 -13.62 15.22 9.03
C ILE A 336 -12.55 15.25 10.11
N THR A 337 -12.95 15.08 11.38
CA THR A 337 -12.06 15.08 12.53
C THR A 337 -11.99 13.74 13.25
N ASN A 338 -13.03 12.89 13.10
CA ASN A 338 -13.06 11.55 13.66
C ASN A 338 -13.87 10.61 12.75
N ILE A 339 -13.48 9.33 12.80
CA ILE A 339 -14.27 8.24 12.23
C ILE A 339 -14.38 7.13 13.29
N ASP A 340 -15.62 6.72 13.61
CA ASP A 340 -15.94 5.96 14.81
C ASP A 340 -15.31 6.64 16.06
N ASN A 341 -14.50 5.93 16.83
CA ASN A 341 -13.80 6.45 18.02
C ASN A 341 -12.36 6.90 17.71
N ARG A 342 -11.93 6.86 16.43
CA ARG A 342 -10.56 7.19 16.00
C ARG A 342 -10.47 8.66 15.58
N LYS A 343 -9.55 9.41 16.17
CA LYS A 343 -9.22 10.77 15.70
C LYS A 343 -8.58 10.67 14.32
N VAL A 344 -9.00 11.55 13.43
CA VAL A 344 -8.43 11.69 12.08
C VAL A 344 -7.76 13.05 12.00
N THR A 345 -6.44 13.07 11.81
CA THR A 345 -5.64 14.30 11.70
C THR A 345 -5.20 14.57 10.26
N LYS A 346 -5.21 13.54 9.40
CA LYS A 346 -4.77 13.60 8.00
C LYS A 346 -5.44 12.54 7.14
N MET A 347 -5.37 12.71 5.82
CA MET A 347 -6.01 11.84 4.83
C MET A 347 -5.52 10.38 4.91
N ALA A 348 -4.22 10.16 5.15
CA ALA A 348 -3.67 8.81 5.25
C ALA A 348 -4.31 7.99 6.38
N GLU A 349 -4.63 8.61 7.53
CA GLU A 349 -5.31 7.93 8.64
C GLU A 349 -6.76 7.55 8.29
N LEU A 350 -7.45 8.43 7.55
CA LEU A 350 -8.78 8.13 7.04
C LEU A 350 -8.75 6.99 6.03
N GLN A 351 -7.78 7.00 5.11
CA GLN A 351 -7.60 5.93 4.12
C GLN A 351 -7.29 4.59 4.77
N GLU A 352 -6.40 4.57 5.78
CA GLU A 352 -6.08 3.35 6.53
C GLU A 352 -7.32 2.76 7.21
N PHE A 353 -8.11 3.61 7.86
CA PHE A 353 -9.35 3.17 8.49
C PHE A 353 -10.32 2.58 7.46
N LEU A 354 -10.55 3.27 6.35
CA LEU A 354 -11.44 2.81 5.27
C LEU A 354 -10.91 1.53 4.60
N ALA A 355 -9.59 1.39 4.46
CA ALA A 355 -8.97 0.20 3.91
C ALA A 355 -9.21 -1.05 4.76
N SER A 356 -9.51 -0.90 6.05
CA SER A 356 -9.90 -2.00 6.95
C SER A 356 -11.38 -2.40 6.84
N LYS A 357 -12.20 -1.62 6.10
CA LYS A 357 -13.66 -1.79 6.01
C LYS A 357 -14.09 -2.45 4.72
N ARG A 358 -15.33 -2.92 4.69
CA ARG A 358 -15.99 -3.50 3.53
C ARG A 358 -17.21 -2.66 3.11
N PRO A 359 -17.64 -2.73 1.85
CA PRO A 359 -18.91 -2.17 1.42
C PRO A 359 -20.05 -2.72 2.27
N GLY A 360 -20.96 -1.84 2.71
CA GLY A 360 -22.04 -2.18 3.65
C GLY A 360 -21.73 -1.91 5.12
N ASP A 361 -20.46 -1.76 5.50
CA ASP A 361 -20.11 -1.37 6.86
C ASP A 361 -20.63 0.03 7.18
N LYS A 362 -21.12 0.19 8.41
CA LYS A 362 -21.61 1.48 8.93
C LYS A 362 -20.54 2.09 9.81
N VAL A 363 -20.19 3.34 9.54
CA VAL A 363 -19.20 4.08 10.31
C VAL A 363 -19.78 5.42 10.75
N LYS A 364 -19.38 5.89 11.92
CA LYS A 364 -19.78 7.18 12.45
C LYS A 364 -18.73 8.22 12.08
N VAL A 365 -19.08 9.16 11.20
CA VAL A 365 -18.21 10.27 10.81
C VAL A 365 -18.54 11.49 11.65
N THR A 366 -17.54 12.03 12.36
CA THR A 366 -17.61 13.31 13.05
C THR A 366 -16.89 14.37 12.23
N TYR A 367 -17.54 15.49 11.96
CA TYR A 367 -16.99 16.54 11.11
C TYR A 367 -17.38 17.93 11.61
N LEU A 368 -16.62 18.92 11.21
CA LEU A 368 -16.94 20.34 11.41
C LEU A 368 -17.56 20.88 10.12
N ARG A 369 -18.70 21.56 10.24
CA ARG A 369 -19.32 22.36 9.18
C ARG A 369 -19.47 23.77 9.69
N LYS A 370 -18.83 24.75 9.08
CA LYS A 370 -18.78 26.13 9.55
C LYS A 370 -18.39 26.21 11.03
N LYS A 371 -17.38 25.43 11.43
CA LYS A 371 -16.84 25.28 12.81
C LYS A 371 -17.77 24.57 13.83
N ALA A 372 -19.02 24.27 13.47
CA ALA A 372 -19.91 23.50 14.32
C ALA A 372 -19.69 22.01 14.15
N LYS A 373 -19.65 21.27 15.28
CA LYS A 373 -19.48 19.82 15.30
C LYS A 373 -20.76 19.12 14.89
N HIS A 374 -20.65 18.17 13.98
CA HIS A 374 -21.73 17.29 13.51
C HIS A 374 -21.29 15.86 13.53
N GLU A 375 -22.26 14.95 13.60
CA GLU A 375 -22.03 13.49 13.51
C GLU A 375 -23.06 12.88 12.56
N LYS A 376 -22.59 11.95 11.72
CA LYS A 376 -23.44 11.18 10.80
C LYS A 376 -22.98 9.73 10.75
N THR A 377 -23.95 8.80 10.72
CA THR A 377 -23.67 7.40 10.37
C THR A 377 -23.70 7.27 8.85
N VAL A 378 -22.63 6.76 8.29
CA VAL A 378 -22.45 6.55 6.85
C VAL A 378 -22.38 5.06 6.59
N THR A 379 -23.19 4.57 5.66
CA THR A 379 -23.04 3.21 5.12
C THR A 379 -22.05 3.28 3.97
N LEU A 380 -20.88 2.64 4.15
CA LEU A 380 -19.82 2.65 3.14
C LEU A 380 -20.25 1.87 1.90
N LYS A 381 -19.81 2.32 0.74
CA LYS A 381 -20.09 1.71 -0.55
C LYS A 381 -18.81 1.28 -1.25
N ASN A 382 -18.91 0.42 -2.24
CA ASN A 382 -17.80 0.14 -3.17
C ASN A 382 -17.64 1.29 -4.18
N ALA A 383 -16.65 1.21 -5.05
CA ALA A 383 -16.39 2.21 -6.10
C ALA A 383 -17.55 2.31 -7.11
N GLN A 384 -18.39 1.27 -7.24
CA GLN A 384 -19.59 1.23 -8.08
C GLN A 384 -20.80 1.93 -7.43
N GLY A 385 -20.66 2.44 -6.20
CA GLY A 385 -21.72 3.15 -5.48
C GLY A 385 -22.78 2.25 -4.85
N ASN A 386 -22.49 0.96 -4.64
CA ASN A 386 -23.37 0.00 -3.99
C ASN A 386 -22.66 -0.75 -2.85
N THR A 387 -23.36 -1.63 -2.16
CA THR A 387 -22.85 -2.42 -1.03
C THR A 387 -22.59 -3.89 -1.41
N SER A 388 -22.67 -4.24 -2.69
CA SER A 388 -22.50 -5.60 -3.17
C SER A 388 -21.04 -6.04 -3.01
N VAL A 389 -20.86 -7.31 -2.69
CA VAL A 389 -19.55 -7.95 -2.65
C VAL A 389 -19.11 -8.25 -4.09
N VAL A 390 -17.97 -7.72 -4.48
CA VAL A 390 -17.35 -8.03 -5.78
C VAL A 390 -16.62 -9.36 -5.65
N LYS A 391 -17.02 -10.36 -6.42
CA LYS A 391 -16.31 -11.64 -6.48
C LYS A 391 -15.52 -11.69 -7.78
N ASN A 392 -14.21 -11.63 -7.67
CA ASN A 392 -13.19 -11.59 -8.73
C ASN A 392 -12.90 -10.21 -9.34
N ALA A 393 -11.63 -9.95 -9.53
CA ALA A 393 -11.01 -8.66 -9.91
C ALA A 393 -11.28 -8.20 -11.35
N ASP A 394 -12.09 -8.92 -12.11
CA ASP A 394 -12.14 -8.77 -13.56
C ASP A 394 -12.72 -7.43 -14.04
N LEU A 395 -13.46 -6.69 -13.20
CA LEU A 395 -13.98 -5.38 -13.60
C LEU A 395 -13.04 -4.20 -13.32
N ASP A 396 -12.08 -4.35 -12.40
CA ASP A 396 -11.11 -3.29 -12.12
C ASP A 396 -10.19 -3.03 -13.34
N VAL A 397 -9.93 -4.09 -14.13
CA VAL A 397 -9.19 -4.00 -15.40
C VAL A 397 -9.88 -3.11 -16.42
N LEU A 398 -11.21 -2.99 -16.36
CA LEU A 398 -11.96 -2.11 -17.24
C LEU A 398 -11.73 -0.63 -16.95
N GLY A 399 -11.31 -0.27 -15.73
CA GLY A 399 -11.10 1.11 -15.32
C GLY A 399 -12.39 1.95 -15.31
N ALA A 400 -13.55 1.33 -15.05
CA ALA A 400 -14.83 2.01 -15.14
C ALA A 400 -15.77 1.64 -13.98
N THR A 401 -16.71 2.53 -13.67
CA THR A 401 -17.80 2.27 -12.72
C THR A 401 -19.13 2.21 -13.44
N PHE A 402 -20.01 1.35 -12.94
CA PHE A 402 -21.27 1.01 -13.62
C PHE A 402 -22.47 1.20 -12.71
N LYS A 403 -23.61 1.49 -13.33
CA LYS A 403 -24.92 1.57 -12.67
C LYS A 403 -25.98 0.98 -13.59
N GLU A 404 -26.92 0.26 -13.03
CA GLU A 404 -28.08 -0.17 -13.80
C GLU A 404 -28.89 1.03 -14.29
N VAL A 405 -29.40 0.94 -15.53
CA VAL A 405 -30.25 1.97 -16.10
C VAL A 405 -31.54 2.15 -15.31
N THR A 406 -31.91 3.40 -15.09
CA THR A 406 -33.17 3.76 -14.41
C THR A 406 -34.40 3.46 -15.28
N ASP A 407 -35.59 3.36 -14.66
CA ASP A 407 -36.83 3.14 -15.42
C ASP A 407 -37.17 4.31 -16.37
N THR A 408 -36.72 5.52 -16.05
CA THR A 408 -36.81 6.66 -16.95
C THR A 408 -35.94 6.45 -18.19
N GLN A 409 -34.66 6.10 -18.00
CA GLN A 409 -33.75 5.81 -19.12
C GLN A 409 -34.23 4.64 -19.96
N LYS A 410 -34.81 3.59 -19.35
CA LYS A 410 -35.41 2.47 -20.10
C LYS A 410 -36.52 2.94 -21.03
N LYS A 411 -37.39 3.84 -20.55
CA LYS A 411 -38.48 4.40 -21.35
C LYS A 411 -37.99 5.32 -22.46
N ASP A 412 -37.11 6.26 -22.11
CA ASP A 412 -36.61 7.27 -23.04
C ASP A 412 -35.80 6.68 -24.20
N LEU A 413 -35.04 5.60 -23.92
CA LEU A 413 -34.16 4.96 -24.88
C LEU A 413 -34.82 3.71 -25.52
N ASN A 414 -36.05 3.37 -25.11
CA ASN A 414 -36.77 2.17 -25.54
C ASN A 414 -35.93 0.87 -25.38
N ILE A 415 -35.36 0.71 -24.19
CA ILE A 415 -34.56 -0.45 -23.79
C ILE A 415 -35.14 -1.09 -22.53
N ASN A 416 -34.92 -2.40 -22.35
CA ASN A 416 -35.43 -3.11 -21.18
C ASN A 416 -34.39 -3.28 -20.06
N TYR A 417 -33.10 -3.15 -20.37
CA TYR A 417 -31.98 -3.34 -19.46
C TYR A 417 -30.73 -2.68 -19.99
N GLY A 418 -29.72 -2.59 -19.16
CA GLY A 418 -28.36 -2.12 -19.50
C GLY A 418 -27.59 -1.61 -18.30
N LEU A 419 -26.29 -1.48 -18.46
CA LEU A 419 -25.38 -0.87 -17.49
C LEU A 419 -24.83 0.45 -18.03
N GLU A 420 -25.12 1.54 -17.37
CA GLU A 420 -24.57 2.85 -17.68
C GLU A 420 -23.15 2.98 -17.10
N VAL A 421 -22.20 3.42 -17.90
CA VAL A 421 -20.84 3.78 -17.51
C VAL A 421 -20.86 5.14 -16.81
N MET A 422 -20.71 5.16 -15.48
CA MET A 422 -20.78 6.36 -14.67
C MET A 422 -19.48 7.14 -14.63
N LYS A 423 -18.35 6.45 -14.67
CA LYS A 423 -17.01 7.02 -14.67
C LYS A 423 -16.06 6.13 -15.46
N VAL A 424 -15.09 6.74 -16.14
CA VAL A 424 -13.99 6.04 -16.79
C VAL A 424 -12.70 6.63 -16.23
N SER A 425 -11.84 5.76 -15.73
CA SER A 425 -10.48 6.02 -15.24
C SER A 425 -9.49 5.33 -16.17
N ASP A 426 -8.21 5.28 -15.81
CA ASP A 426 -7.23 4.50 -16.56
C ASP A 426 -7.61 3.02 -16.54
N GLY A 427 -7.56 2.36 -17.71
CA GLY A 427 -7.95 0.97 -17.91
C GLY A 427 -8.54 0.71 -19.29
N ALA A 428 -8.92 -0.54 -19.54
CA ALA A 428 -9.30 -1.03 -20.86
C ALA A 428 -10.46 -0.27 -21.54
N PHE A 429 -11.40 0.30 -20.76
CA PHE A 429 -12.50 1.11 -21.32
C PHE A 429 -12.00 2.44 -21.89
N LYS A 430 -11.06 3.09 -21.20
CA LYS A 430 -10.45 4.34 -21.68
C LYS A 430 -9.67 4.10 -22.98
N GLU A 431 -8.89 3.03 -23.02
CA GLU A 431 -8.11 2.62 -24.19
C GLU A 431 -9.01 2.28 -25.39
N ALA A 432 -10.13 1.58 -25.14
CA ALA A 432 -11.13 1.29 -26.16
C ALA A 432 -11.96 2.51 -26.60
N GLY A 433 -11.78 3.68 -25.94
CA GLY A 433 -12.53 4.91 -26.27
C GLY A 433 -13.99 4.91 -25.79
N ILE A 434 -14.33 4.12 -24.79
CA ILE A 434 -15.63 4.16 -24.11
C ILE A 434 -15.65 5.33 -23.15
N ALA A 435 -16.70 6.13 -23.22
CA ALA A 435 -16.84 7.32 -22.36
C ALA A 435 -18.03 7.20 -21.39
N LYS A 436 -18.01 8.05 -20.35
CA LYS A 436 -19.13 8.22 -19.40
C LYS A 436 -20.46 8.38 -20.15
N GLY A 437 -21.51 7.76 -19.62
CA GLY A 437 -22.86 7.78 -20.17
C GLY A 437 -23.13 6.73 -21.25
N PHE A 438 -22.13 5.91 -21.63
CA PHE A 438 -22.38 4.77 -22.50
C PHE A 438 -23.14 3.69 -21.75
N ILE A 439 -24.20 3.13 -22.37
CA ILE A 439 -25.04 2.10 -21.78
C ILE A 439 -24.73 0.78 -22.47
N ILE A 440 -24.12 -0.13 -21.73
CA ILE A 440 -23.80 -1.48 -22.18
C ILE A 440 -25.08 -2.31 -22.19
N GLN A 441 -25.40 -2.96 -23.29
CA GLN A 441 -26.50 -3.88 -23.40
C GLN A 441 -26.06 -5.33 -23.57
N ARG A 442 -24.94 -5.56 -24.24
CA ARG A 442 -24.38 -6.90 -24.46
C ARG A 442 -22.87 -6.87 -24.37
N ALA A 443 -22.31 -7.97 -23.88
CA ALA A 443 -20.90 -8.25 -23.87
C ALA A 443 -20.67 -9.70 -24.34
N ASN A 444 -19.81 -9.91 -25.34
CA ASN A 444 -19.62 -11.22 -26.01
C ASN A 444 -20.95 -11.90 -26.33
N GLU A 445 -21.85 -11.15 -26.98
CA GLU A 445 -23.21 -11.59 -27.35
C GLU A 445 -24.15 -11.94 -26.16
N GLN A 446 -23.72 -11.94 -24.92
CA GLN A 446 -24.53 -12.13 -23.73
C GLN A 446 -25.20 -10.82 -23.31
N ALA A 447 -26.46 -10.91 -22.86
CA ALA A 447 -27.18 -9.74 -22.34
C ALA A 447 -26.59 -9.32 -20.99
N VAL A 448 -26.29 -8.03 -20.83
CA VAL A 448 -25.76 -7.44 -19.60
C VAL A 448 -26.88 -6.67 -18.92
N LYS A 449 -27.50 -7.26 -17.92
CA LYS A 449 -28.57 -6.68 -17.13
C LYS A 449 -28.10 -6.12 -15.80
N SER A 450 -27.04 -6.71 -15.25
CA SER A 450 -26.44 -6.36 -13.96
C SER A 450 -24.90 -6.30 -14.07
N VAL A 451 -24.25 -5.81 -13.02
CA VAL A 451 -22.78 -5.77 -12.91
C VAL A 451 -22.23 -7.20 -12.94
N GLU A 452 -22.90 -8.15 -12.29
CA GLU A 452 -22.53 -9.56 -12.22
C GLU A 452 -22.54 -10.24 -13.62
N ASP A 453 -23.46 -9.84 -14.50
CA ASP A 453 -23.47 -10.34 -15.88
C ASP A 453 -22.21 -9.90 -16.64
N LEU A 454 -21.80 -8.64 -16.45
CA LEU A 454 -20.58 -8.11 -17.06
C LEU A 454 -19.32 -8.78 -16.47
N GLU A 455 -19.26 -8.94 -15.14
CA GLU A 455 -18.18 -9.65 -14.45
C GLU A 455 -17.94 -11.04 -15.03
N LYS A 456 -19.01 -11.79 -15.19
CA LYS A 456 -18.94 -13.16 -15.74
C LYS A 456 -18.31 -13.16 -17.14
N VAL A 457 -18.74 -12.25 -18.00
CA VAL A 457 -18.21 -12.17 -19.37
C VAL A 457 -16.75 -11.74 -19.39
N VAL A 458 -16.38 -10.78 -18.56
CA VAL A 458 -14.98 -10.29 -18.45
C VAL A 458 -14.09 -11.41 -17.91
N LYS A 459 -14.52 -12.14 -16.90
CA LYS A 459 -13.81 -13.27 -16.32
C LYS A 459 -13.58 -14.39 -17.35
N ASP A 460 -14.63 -14.77 -18.10
CA ASP A 460 -14.52 -15.80 -19.12
C ASP A 460 -13.56 -15.36 -20.23
N ALA A 461 -13.53 -14.06 -20.56
CA ALA A 461 -12.64 -13.49 -21.56
C ALA A 461 -11.18 -13.42 -21.05
N SER A 462 -10.94 -13.04 -19.78
CA SER A 462 -9.58 -12.93 -19.20
C SER A 462 -8.85 -14.29 -19.19
N THR A 463 -9.59 -15.40 -19.11
CA THR A 463 -9.01 -16.75 -19.14
C THR A 463 -8.86 -17.32 -20.54
N SER A 464 -9.27 -16.59 -21.58
CA SER A 464 -9.19 -17.02 -22.98
C SER A 464 -7.79 -16.75 -23.57
N LYS A 465 -7.49 -17.40 -24.73
CA LYS A 465 -6.24 -17.16 -25.46
C LYS A 465 -6.14 -15.74 -26.04
N GLU A 466 -7.27 -15.13 -26.29
CA GLU A 466 -7.39 -13.73 -26.75
C GLU A 466 -8.31 -13.03 -25.76
N PRO A 467 -7.74 -12.28 -24.78
CA PRO A 467 -8.52 -11.62 -23.73
C PRO A 467 -9.19 -10.34 -24.27
N VAL A 468 -10.24 -10.51 -25.09
CA VAL A 468 -11.03 -9.42 -25.68
C VAL A 468 -12.49 -9.57 -25.31
N VAL A 469 -13.13 -8.48 -24.92
CA VAL A 469 -14.57 -8.39 -24.71
C VAL A 469 -15.19 -7.50 -25.78
N TYR A 470 -16.10 -8.05 -26.56
CA TYR A 470 -16.88 -7.29 -27.53
C TYR A 470 -18.10 -6.70 -26.87
N ILE A 471 -18.14 -5.39 -26.70
CA ILE A 471 -19.19 -4.65 -26.04
C ILE A 471 -20.10 -3.97 -27.07
N GLN A 472 -21.40 -4.19 -26.90
CA GLN A 472 -22.46 -3.52 -27.67
C GLN A 472 -23.33 -2.68 -26.72
N GLY A 473 -23.62 -1.46 -27.14
CA GLY A 473 -24.47 -0.57 -26.35
C GLY A 473 -24.84 0.70 -27.10
N LEU A 474 -25.32 1.69 -26.37
CA LEU A 474 -25.74 2.97 -26.93
C LEU A 474 -25.41 4.13 -25.98
N TYR A 475 -25.28 5.31 -26.54
CA TYR A 475 -25.22 6.57 -25.78
C TYR A 475 -26.64 7.10 -25.47
N PRO A 476 -26.81 8.03 -24.52
CA PRO A 476 -28.09 8.66 -24.22
C PRO A 476 -28.76 9.34 -25.43
N THR A 477 -28.00 9.62 -26.49
CA THR A 477 -28.50 10.11 -27.77
C THR A 477 -29.19 9.06 -28.63
N GLY A 478 -29.27 7.79 -28.16
CA GLY A 478 -29.77 6.64 -28.90
C GLY A 478 -28.79 6.05 -29.94
N LYS A 479 -27.57 6.64 -30.09
CA LYS A 479 -26.57 6.16 -31.05
C LYS A 479 -25.95 4.88 -30.57
N LYS A 480 -26.19 3.78 -31.29
CA LYS A 480 -25.59 2.46 -31.02
C LYS A 480 -24.09 2.48 -31.38
N LYS A 481 -23.27 1.81 -30.56
CA LYS A 481 -21.84 1.60 -30.80
C LYS A 481 -21.40 0.21 -30.37
N TYR A 482 -20.30 -0.24 -30.96
CA TYR A 482 -19.62 -1.49 -30.67
C TYR A 482 -18.16 -1.18 -30.37
N PHE A 483 -17.62 -1.86 -29.38
CA PHE A 483 -16.24 -1.73 -28.96
C PHE A 483 -15.61 -3.10 -28.77
N ALA A 484 -14.36 -3.26 -29.19
CA ALA A 484 -13.51 -4.37 -28.80
C ALA A 484 -12.63 -3.88 -27.64
N VAL A 485 -12.81 -4.44 -26.48
CA VAL A 485 -12.07 -4.07 -25.25
C VAL A 485 -11.06 -5.17 -24.99
N THR A 486 -9.78 -4.86 -25.19
CA THR A 486 -8.70 -5.78 -24.85
C THR A 486 -8.46 -5.72 -23.35
N LEU A 487 -8.55 -6.88 -22.69
CA LEU A 487 -8.23 -7.02 -21.28
C LEU A 487 -6.73 -7.29 -21.18
N SER A 488 -5.90 -6.25 -21.43
CA SER A 488 -4.47 -6.36 -21.18
C SER A 488 -4.20 -6.23 -19.69
N GLU A 489 -3.43 -7.19 -19.14
CA GLU A 489 -2.85 -7.08 -17.81
C GLU A 489 -1.87 -5.90 -17.69
#